data_7eea5ebf08f3e126eaa0f0ced276ea7c
#
_entry.id   7eea5ebf08f3e126eaa0f0ced276ea7c
#
_cell.length_a   1.000
_cell.length_b   1.000
_cell.length_c   1.000
_cell.angle_alpha   90.00
_cell.angle_beta   90.00
_cell.angle_gamma   90.00
#
_symmetry.space_group_name_H-M   'P 1'
#
loop_
_entity.id
_entity.type
_entity.pdbx_description
1 polymer ?
#
loop_
_entity_poly.entity_id
_entity_poly.type
_entity_poly.pdbx_seq_one_letter_code
_entity_poly.pdbx_strand_id
1 'polypeptide(L)'
;MMETPDYKFQLDIKYAPLETIDVNEIVQANRPWFNQTLSQINGSVLRVGIVKGEFHWHKHEEDDELFFVLSGKLFVDTERGNFELGPNQGVTVPKGVLHRTRAEIETVMLMVENAGIQPAGD
;
A
#
# COMPACT_ATOMS: atom_id res chain seq x y z
N MET A 1 13.21 -17.46 14.39
CA MET A 1 12.45 -17.33 13.15
C MET A 1 11.39 -16.26 13.31
N MET A 2 11.37 -15.30 12.41
CA MET A 2 10.37 -14.25 12.46
C MET A 2 9.04 -14.76 11.91
N GLU A 3 7.99 -14.53 12.68
CA GLU A 3 6.65 -14.89 12.20
C GLU A 3 6.26 -13.98 11.05
N THR A 4 5.61 -14.56 10.05
CA THR A 4 5.03 -13.77 8.96
C THR A 4 3.88 -12.94 9.55
N PRO A 5 3.87 -11.63 9.34
CA PRO A 5 2.76 -10.81 9.80
C PRO A 5 1.42 -11.30 9.24
N ASP A 6 0.37 -11.16 10.03
CA ASP A 6 -0.98 -11.47 9.59
C ASP A 6 -1.50 -10.32 8.74
N TYR A 7 -1.33 -10.43 7.42
CA TYR A 7 -1.75 -9.41 6.47
C TYR A 7 -3.25 -9.50 6.21
N LYS A 8 -3.96 -8.42 6.50
CA LYS A 8 -5.40 -8.33 6.21
C LYS A 8 -5.61 -7.46 4.97
N PHE A 9 -6.14 -8.07 3.93
CA PHE A 9 -6.48 -7.37 2.68
C PHE A 9 -8.00 -7.34 2.53
N GLN A 10 -8.57 -6.14 2.57
CA GLN A 10 -9.98 -5.91 2.29
C GLN A 10 -10.09 -5.37 0.86
N LEU A 11 -10.48 -6.22 -0.07
CA LEU A 11 -10.50 -5.87 -1.49
C LEU A 11 -11.81 -5.24 -1.94
N ASP A 12 -12.85 -5.30 -1.12
CA ASP A 12 -14.11 -4.62 -1.39
C ASP A 12 -13.93 -3.10 -1.34
N ILE A 13 -14.65 -2.40 -2.20
CA ILE A 13 -14.58 -0.93 -2.29
C ILE A 13 -15.39 -0.35 -1.13
N LYS A 14 -14.70 0.36 -0.23
CA LYS A 14 -15.35 0.89 0.97
C LYS A 14 -16.26 2.08 0.69
N TYR A 15 -15.86 2.95 -0.21
CA TYR A 15 -16.61 4.18 -0.49
C TYR A 15 -17.14 4.18 -1.92
N ALA A 16 -18.45 4.36 -2.06
CA ALA A 16 -19.09 4.53 -3.35
C ALA A 16 -18.81 5.94 -3.92
N PRO A 17 -19.06 6.17 -5.22
CA PRO A 17 -18.98 7.52 -5.75
C PRO A 17 -19.81 8.51 -4.93
N LEU A 18 -19.26 9.70 -4.71
CA LEU A 18 -19.89 10.79 -3.94
C LEU A 18 -19.97 10.55 -2.43
N GLU A 19 -19.37 9.47 -1.94
CA GLU A 19 -19.16 9.30 -0.49
C GLU A 19 -17.79 9.90 -0.11
N THR A 20 -17.74 10.54 1.05
CA THR A 20 -16.48 11.10 1.56
C THR A 20 -15.55 9.99 2.03
N ILE A 21 -14.34 9.97 1.49
CA ILE A 21 -13.28 9.06 1.95
C ILE A 21 -12.68 9.64 3.22
N ASP A 22 -12.72 8.87 4.31
CA ASP A 22 -12.15 9.30 5.59
C ASP A 22 -11.10 8.30 6.05
N VAL A 23 -9.84 8.60 5.75
CA VAL A 23 -8.71 7.72 6.10
C VAL A 23 -8.54 7.63 7.61
N ASN A 24 -8.79 8.71 8.34
CA ASN A 24 -8.64 8.70 9.81
C ASN A 24 -9.57 7.70 10.47
N GLU A 25 -10.79 7.58 9.99
CA GLU A 25 -11.75 6.59 10.50
C GLU A 25 -11.21 5.17 10.37
N ILE A 26 -10.59 4.87 9.24
CA ILE A 26 -10.01 3.55 8.98
C ILE A 26 -8.81 3.29 9.88
N VAL A 27 -7.93 4.28 10.01
CA VAL A 27 -6.71 4.17 10.82
C VAL A 27 -7.06 3.95 12.30
N GLN A 28 -8.09 4.64 12.81
CA GLN A 28 -8.51 4.51 14.20
C GLN A 28 -9.12 3.13 14.50
N ALA A 29 -9.73 2.49 13.50
CA ALA A 29 -10.43 1.22 13.66
C ALA A 29 -9.57 -0.02 13.41
N ASN A 30 -8.35 0.15 12.90
CA ASN A 30 -7.54 -0.99 12.45
C ASN A 30 -6.09 -0.88 12.90
N ARG A 31 -5.42 -2.01 12.91
CA ARG A 31 -4.00 -2.12 13.29
C ARG A 31 -3.18 -2.69 12.14
N PRO A 32 -1.85 -2.45 12.10
CA PRO A 32 -0.98 -3.11 11.12
C PRO A 32 -1.05 -4.64 11.23
N TRP A 33 -0.94 -5.41 10.20
CA TRP A 33 -0.98 -4.98 8.79
C TRP A 33 -2.42 -4.96 8.32
N PHE A 34 -2.84 -3.87 7.73
CA PHE A 34 -4.20 -3.75 7.21
C PHE A 34 -4.16 -2.99 5.89
N ASN A 35 -4.93 -3.45 4.92
CA ASN A 35 -5.00 -2.89 3.58
C ASN A 35 -6.46 -2.89 3.14
N GLN A 36 -6.96 -1.73 2.75
CA GLN A 36 -8.36 -1.56 2.35
C GLN A 36 -8.44 -0.80 1.04
N THR A 37 -9.22 -1.33 0.09
CA THR A 37 -9.58 -0.58 -1.11
C THR A 37 -10.58 0.50 -0.72
N LEU A 38 -10.26 1.74 -1.04
CA LEU A 38 -11.09 2.89 -0.68
C LEU A 38 -12.08 3.25 -1.76
N SER A 39 -11.60 3.35 -3.00
CA SER A 39 -12.37 3.89 -4.11
C SER A 39 -11.84 3.36 -5.43
N GLN A 40 -12.70 3.26 -6.42
CA GLN A 40 -12.31 2.92 -7.78
C GLN A 40 -12.46 4.14 -8.68
N ILE A 41 -11.42 4.43 -9.44
CA ILE A 41 -11.39 5.53 -10.40
C ILE A 41 -11.04 4.92 -11.76
N ASN A 42 -12.03 4.80 -12.64
CA ASN A 42 -11.86 4.11 -13.92
C ASN A 42 -11.31 2.68 -13.69
N GLY A 43 -10.23 2.31 -14.34
CA GLY A 43 -9.60 1.00 -14.16
C GLY A 43 -8.64 0.92 -12.98
N SER A 44 -8.50 1.97 -12.19
CA SER A 44 -7.57 2.03 -11.06
C SER A 44 -8.30 2.07 -9.73
N VAL A 45 -7.60 1.67 -8.67
CA VAL A 45 -8.12 1.76 -7.31
C VAL A 45 -7.17 2.56 -6.43
N LEU A 46 -7.77 3.28 -5.48
CA LEU A 46 -7.07 3.91 -4.37
C LEU A 46 -7.22 3.01 -3.15
N ARG A 47 -6.11 2.69 -2.50
CA ARG A 47 -6.08 1.83 -1.33
C ARG A 47 -5.34 2.51 -0.20
N VAL A 48 -5.67 2.16 1.04
CA VAL A 48 -4.90 2.56 2.22
C VAL A 48 -4.20 1.35 2.80
N GLY A 49 -2.96 1.54 3.24
CA GLY A 49 -2.21 0.55 4.00
C GLY A 49 -1.82 1.10 5.36
N ILE A 50 -2.02 0.31 6.41
CA ILE A 50 -1.50 0.58 7.74
C ILE A 50 -0.45 -0.49 7.98
N VAL A 51 0.82 -0.10 8.01
CA VAL A 51 1.93 -1.06 7.93
C VAL A 51 2.95 -0.84 9.04
N LYS A 52 3.59 -1.93 9.47
CA LYS A 52 4.73 -1.92 10.38
C LYS A 52 5.46 -3.24 10.22
N GLY A 53 6.78 -3.19 10.07
CA GLY A 53 7.59 -4.37 9.77
C GLY A 53 7.84 -4.51 8.28
N GLU A 54 8.21 -5.70 7.84
CA GLU A 54 8.61 -5.95 6.45
C GLU A 54 7.55 -6.75 5.70
N PHE A 55 7.25 -6.31 4.47
CA PHE A 55 6.49 -7.10 3.53
C PHE A 55 7.46 -7.96 2.71
N HIS A 56 6.97 -9.02 2.07
CA HIS A 56 7.83 -9.86 1.25
C HIS A 56 8.15 -9.20 -0.09
N TRP A 57 9.28 -9.60 -0.68
CA TRP A 57 9.66 -9.18 -2.02
C TRP A 57 8.68 -9.75 -3.04
N HIS A 58 8.23 -8.89 -3.96
CA HIS A 58 7.27 -9.28 -5.00
C HIS A 58 7.36 -8.30 -6.17
N LYS A 59 6.63 -8.63 -7.24
CA LYS A 59 6.50 -7.73 -8.40
C LYS A 59 5.13 -7.92 -9.04
N HIS A 60 4.75 -6.92 -9.83
CA HIS A 60 3.57 -6.96 -10.67
C HIS A 60 4.04 -6.84 -12.12
N GLU A 61 3.77 -7.87 -12.94
CA GLU A 61 4.34 -7.95 -14.29
C GLU A 61 3.77 -6.89 -15.24
N GLU A 62 2.49 -6.55 -15.07
CA GLU A 62 1.78 -5.71 -16.03
C GLU A 62 1.34 -4.35 -15.46
N ASP A 63 1.63 -4.07 -14.20
CA ASP A 63 1.05 -2.91 -13.52
C ASP A 63 2.08 -2.08 -12.79
N ASP A 64 1.94 -0.75 -12.91
CA ASP A 64 2.66 0.18 -12.06
C ASP A 64 1.95 0.27 -10.71
N GLU A 65 2.69 0.61 -9.68
CA GLU A 65 2.12 0.80 -8.34
C GLU A 65 2.69 2.06 -7.70
N LEU A 66 1.82 2.98 -7.27
CA LEU A 66 2.21 4.17 -6.52
C LEU A 66 2.10 3.89 -5.03
N PHE A 67 3.13 4.31 -4.28
CA PHE A 67 3.11 4.38 -2.82
C PHE A 67 3.25 5.84 -2.41
N PHE A 68 2.37 6.30 -1.52
CA PHE A 68 2.38 7.69 -1.05
C PHE A 68 2.11 7.72 0.45
N VAL A 69 3.03 8.31 1.22
CA VAL A 69 2.97 8.27 2.69
C VAL A 69 2.13 9.43 3.23
N LEU A 70 1.21 9.10 4.14
CA LEU A 70 0.43 10.10 4.89
C LEU A 70 1.06 10.38 6.25
N SER A 71 1.47 9.33 6.97
CA SER A 71 2.12 9.47 8.28
C SER A 71 3.12 8.33 8.47
N GLY A 72 4.13 8.58 9.30
CA GLY A 72 5.18 7.64 9.57
C GLY A 72 6.35 7.74 8.59
N LYS A 73 6.99 6.62 8.31
CA LYS A 73 8.12 6.54 7.38
C LYS A 73 8.09 5.19 6.68
N LEU A 74 8.07 5.21 5.36
CA LEU A 74 8.06 4.02 4.54
C LEU A 74 9.38 3.88 3.79
N PHE A 75 9.94 2.68 3.81
CA PHE A 75 11.03 2.32 2.91
C PHE A 75 10.44 1.47 1.78
N VAL A 76 10.72 1.87 0.55
CA VAL A 76 10.40 1.08 -0.63
C VAL A 76 11.72 0.60 -1.19
N ASP A 77 12.01 -0.67 -0.97
CA ASP A 77 13.23 -1.30 -1.48
C ASP A 77 12.92 -1.90 -2.84
N THR A 78 13.78 -1.62 -3.82
CA THR A 78 13.64 -2.17 -5.17
C THR A 78 14.98 -2.70 -5.65
N GLU A 79 14.96 -3.52 -6.69
CA GLU A 79 16.18 -4.00 -7.35
C GLU A 79 16.93 -2.87 -8.05
N ARG A 80 16.33 -1.68 -8.18
CA ARG A 80 16.94 -0.48 -8.79
C ARG A 80 17.29 0.61 -7.79
N GLY A 81 17.18 0.33 -6.48
CA GLY A 81 17.49 1.26 -5.42
C GLY A 81 16.44 1.27 -4.33
N ASN A 82 16.78 1.89 -3.22
CA ASN A 82 15.92 1.98 -2.05
C ASN A 82 15.48 3.41 -1.84
N PHE A 83 14.21 3.60 -1.48
CA PHE A 83 13.61 4.93 -1.31
C PHE A 83 13.07 5.06 0.11
N GLU A 84 13.44 6.13 0.78
CA GLU A 84 12.94 6.48 2.11
C GLU A 84 11.93 7.60 1.96
N LEU A 85 10.69 7.35 2.39
CA LEU A 85 9.58 8.28 2.19
C LEU A 85 9.00 8.72 3.53
N GLY A 86 8.96 10.02 3.76
CA GLY A 86 8.24 10.63 4.88
C GLY A 86 6.86 11.10 4.44
N PRO A 87 6.10 11.76 5.35
CA PRO A 87 4.77 12.26 5.02
C PRO A 87 4.76 13.16 3.80
N ASN A 88 3.76 12.97 2.96
CA ASN A 88 3.55 13.71 1.70
C ASN A 88 4.62 13.41 0.63
N GLN A 89 5.31 12.29 0.75
CA GLN A 89 6.25 11.83 -0.26
C GLN A 89 5.78 10.49 -0.84
N GLY A 90 6.06 10.27 -2.11
CA GLY A 90 5.66 9.05 -2.79
C GLY A 90 6.64 8.64 -3.87
N VAL A 91 6.48 7.41 -4.34
CA VAL A 91 7.27 6.86 -5.45
C VAL A 91 6.39 5.88 -6.22
N THR A 92 6.56 5.89 -7.55
CA THR A 92 5.91 4.90 -8.41
C THR A 92 6.90 3.79 -8.73
N VAL A 93 6.54 2.56 -8.40
CA VAL A 93 7.31 1.38 -8.81
C VAL A 93 6.76 0.91 -10.15
N PRO A 94 7.59 0.91 -11.22
CA PRO A 94 7.11 0.49 -12.53
C PRO A 94 6.85 -1.02 -12.57
N LYS A 95 6.01 -1.42 -13.49
CA LYS A 95 5.74 -2.84 -13.74
C LYS A 95 7.03 -3.63 -13.97
N GLY A 96 7.05 -4.86 -13.51
CA GLY A 96 8.18 -5.77 -13.67
C GLY A 96 9.33 -5.54 -12.68
N VAL A 97 9.28 -4.52 -11.84
CA VAL A 97 10.36 -4.23 -10.89
C VAL A 97 10.09 -4.94 -9.56
N LEU A 98 11.04 -5.77 -9.16
CA LEU A 98 11.01 -6.47 -7.88
C LEU A 98 11.15 -5.47 -6.75
N HIS A 99 10.27 -5.51 -5.77
CA HIS A 99 10.22 -4.55 -4.68
C HIS A 99 9.60 -5.12 -3.42
N ARG A 100 9.79 -4.40 -2.33
CA ARG A 100 9.08 -4.63 -1.07
C ARG A 100 8.94 -3.31 -0.32
N THR A 101 7.94 -3.23 0.56
CA THR A 101 7.82 -2.15 1.52
C THR A 101 8.24 -2.62 2.90
N ARG A 102 8.75 -1.71 3.72
CA ARG A 102 9.02 -1.96 5.15
C ARG A 102 8.89 -0.67 5.94
N ALA A 103 8.50 -0.79 7.18
CA ALA A 103 8.36 0.36 8.08
C ALA A 103 8.78 -0.03 9.49
N GLU A 104 9.64 0.77 10.10
CA GLU A 104 10.10 0.54 11.46
C GLU A 104 9.08 1.00 12.49
N ILE A 105 8.30 2.01 12.14
CA ILE A 105 7.20 2.53 12.96
C ILE A 105 5.90 2.38 12.20
N GLU A 106 4.77 2.43 12.91
CA GLU A 106 3.46 2.37 12.26
C GLU A 106 3.35 3.49 11.24
N THR A 107 3.03 3.11 10.02
CA THR A 107 3.01 4.01 8.86
C THR A 107 1.70 3.85 8.11
N VAL A 108 1.13 4.97 7.71
CA VAL A 108 -0.08 5.01 6.90
C VAL A 108 0.31 5.48 5.51
N MET A 109 -0.05 4.70 4.51
CA MET A 109 0.24 5.01 3.11
C MET A 109 -0.99 4.84 2.23
N LEU A 110 -1.01 5.59 1.15
CA LEU A 110 -1.95 5.36 0.05
C LEU A 110 -1.25 4.62 -1.07
N MET A 111 -2.00 3.81 -1.79
CA MET A 111 -1.52 3.13 -2.99
C MET A 111 -2.51 3.38 -4.12
N VAL A 112 -1.98 3.55 -5.32
CA VAL A 112 -2.79 3.61 -6.55
C VAL A 112 -2.27 2.53 -7.48
N GLU A 113 -3.17 1.69 -7.96
CA GLU A 113 -2.83 0.55 -8.80
C GLU A 113 -4.04 0.11 -9.62
N ASN A 114 -3.85 -0.79 -10.58
CA ASN A 114 -4.95 -1.37 -11.34
C ASN A 114 -5.91 -2.14 -10.43
N ALA A 115 -7.20 -2.09 -10.74
CA ALA A 115 -8.24 -2.74 -9.95
C ALA A 115 -8.04 -4.26 -9.82
N GLY A 116 -7.44 -4.91 -10.83
CA GLY A 116 -7.22 -6.34 -10.83
C GLY A 116 -5.90 -6.81 -10.24
N ILE A 117 -5.10 -5.90 -9.68
CA ILE A 117 -3.78 -6.25 -9.15
C ILE A 117 -3.87 -7.16 -7.93
N GLN A 118 -2.91 -8.07 -7.82
CA GLN A 118 -2.78 -8.94 -6.64
C GLN A 118 -1.87 -8.25 -5.63
N PRO A 119 -2.37 -7.84 -4.45
CA PRO A 119 -1.56 -7.06 -3.49
C PRO A 119 -0.25 -7.74 -3.08
N ALA A 120 -0.21 -9.06 -3.05
CA ALA A 120 0.97 -9.82 -2.64
C ALA A 120 1.93 -10.13 -3.80
N GLY A 121 1.63 -9.68 -5.02
CA GLY A 121 2.43 -9.92 -6.22
C GLY A 121 1.79 -10.97 -7.13
N ASP A 122 2.27 -10.99 -8.34
CA ASP A 122 1.80 -11.94 -9.37
C ASP A 122 2.42 -13.32 -9.19
#